data_cb0e1dcb84a119801a98d8ae50abc021
#
_entry.id   cb0e1dcb84a119801a98d8ae50abc021
#
_cell.length_a   1.000
_cell.length_b   1.000
_cell.length_c   1.000
_cell.angle_alpha   90.00
_cell.angle_beta   90.00
_cell.angle_gamma   90.00
#
_symmetry.space_group_name_H-M   'P 1'
#
loop_
_entity.id
_entity.type
_entity.pdbx_description
1 polymer ?
#
loop_
_entity_poly.entity_id
_entity_poly.type
_entity_poly.pdbx_seq_one_letter_code
_entity_poly.pdbx_strand_id
1 'polypeptide(L)'
;MENNINNELEQMRQQMQVLRKKLDKQEIVNDKMMRLSVKSKMSWIRKFVYCEFLLLPFAALVWYGIKVFFDLSWANYAIMLVMCIIDAVWDYRINVASLDLEKVEDHNLTDTLQKLYTMKLMRTNSFFIMMPLLILWLMWTGIEMWQHIGAISDNDDILIVAVAYGGFAGCIIGVFVGIFVSIHIYRKMQHTNDRLIEQIKEFPDVD
;
A
#
# COMPACT_ATOMS: atom_id res chain seq x y z
N MET A 1 -55.15 -33.96 -26.79
CA MET A 1 -53.66 -33.94 -26.69
C MET A 1 -53.10 -32.53 -26.77
N GLU A 2 -53.60 -31.64 -27.61
CA GLU A 2 -53.11 -30.26 -27.81
C GLU A 2 -53.22 -29.35 -26.53
N ASN A 3 -54.32 -29.48 -25.79
CA ASN A 3 -54.50 -28.72 -24.53
C ASN A 3 -53.49 -29.08 -23.42
N ASN A 4 -52.99 -30.29 -23.40
CA ASN A 4 -52.00 -30.71 -22.40
C ASN A 4 -50.60 -30.13 -22.70
N ILE A 5 -50.25 -30.07 -23.99
CA ILE A 5 -48.96 -29.52 -24.47
C ILE A 5 -48.92 -27.99 -24.24
N ASN A 6 -50.04 -27.31 -24.48
CA ASN A 6 -50.11 -25.87 -24.21
C ASN A 6 -50.01 -25.53 -22.71
N ASN A 7 -50.60 -26.33 -21.83
CA ASN A 7 -50.44 -26.16 -20.37
C ASN A 7 -49.02 -26.45 -19.88
N GLU A 8 -48.35 -27.45 -20.43
CA GLU A 8 -46.94 -27.74 -20.12
C GLU A 8 -46.00 -26.64 -20.59
N LEU A 9 -46.24 -26.08 -21.78
CA LEU A 9 -45.48 -24.93 -22.31
C LEU A 9 -45.66 -23.67 -21.44
N GLU A 10 -46.88 -23.44 -20.96
CA GLU A 10 -47.19 -22.29 -20.10
C GLU A 10 -46.55 -22.44 -18.71
N GLN A 11 -46.56 -23.65 -18.15
CA GLN A 11 -45.83 -23.96 -16.91
C GLN A 11 -44.32 -23.80 -17.06
N MET A 12 -43.73 -24.26 -18.16
CA MET A 12 -42.30 -24.06 -18.45
C MET A 12 -41.94 -22.58 -18.60
N ARG A 13 -42.78 -21.78 -19.27
CA ARG A 13 -42.60 -20.32 -19.36
C ARG A 13 -42.63 -19.64 -17.99
N GLN A 14 -43.58 -20.01 -17.14
CA GLN A 14 -43.67 -19.48 -15.78
C GLN A 14 -42.44 -19.89 -14.93
N GLN A 15 -42.00 -21.13 -15.04
CA GLN A 15 -40.78 -21.59 -14.34
C GLN A 15 -39.53 -20.86 -14.83
N MET A 16 -39.40 -20.64 -16.15
CA MET A 16 -38.29 -19.84 -16.70
C MET A 16 -38.31 -18.39 -16.24
N GLN A 17 -39.49 -17.75 -16.16
CA GLN A 17 -39.61 -16.40 -15.63
C GLN A 17 -39.22 -16.31 -14.15
N VAL A 18 -39.61 -17.29 -13.34
CA VAL A 18 -39.24 -17.37 -11.93
C VAL A 18 -37.73 -17.61 -11.78
N LEU A 19 -37.16 -18.48 -12.62
CA LEU A 19 -35.73 -18.77 -12.64
C LEU A 19 -34.93 -17.53 -13.02
N ARG A 20 -35.35 -16.82 -14.07
CA ARG A 20 -34.73 -15.58 -14.52
C ARG A 20 -34.77 -14.48 -13.44
N LYS A 21 -35.91 -14.29 -12.79
CA LYS A 21 -36.01 -13.35 -11.64
C LYS A 21 -35.10 -13.74 -10.47
N LYS A 22 -34.90 -15.04 -10.22
CA LYS A 22 -33.98 -15.51 -9.17
C LYS A 22 -32.53 -15.27 -9.58
N LEU A 23 -32.15 -15.49 -10.85
CA LEU A 23 -30.82 -15.23 -11.39
C LEU A 23 -30.50 -13.73 -11.32
N ASP A 24 -31.39 -12.85 -11.81
CA ASP A 24 -31.26 -11.41 -11.75
C ASP A 24 -31.05 -10.92 -10.30
N LYS A 25 -31.79 -11.51 -9.37
CA LYS A 25 -31.66 -11.18 -7.93
C LYS A 25 -30.34 -11.69 -7.33
N GLN A 26 -29.86 -12.85 -7.73
CA GLN A 26 -28.56 -13.38 -7.31
C GLN A 26 -27.39 -12.54 -7.85
N GLU A 27 -27.49 -12.12 -9.11
CA GLU A 27 -26.51 -11.24 -9.75
C GLU A 27 -26.39 -9.90 -9.02
N ILE A 28 -27.50 -9.22 -8.71
CA ILE A 28 -27.50 -7.98 -7.94
C ILE A 28 -26.90 -8.18 -6.53
N VAL A 29 -27.23 -9.27 -5.85
CA VAL A 29 -26.68 -9.59 -4.52
C VAL A 29 -25.19 -9.84 -4.61
N ASN A 30 -24.74 -10.58 -5.62
CA ASN A 30 -23.35 -10.92 -5.82
C ASN A 30 -22.50 -9.67 -6.14
N ASP A 31 -22.98 -8.78 -7.03
CA ASP A 31 -22.35 -7.49 -7.32
C ASP A 31 -22.19 -6.63 -6.05
N LYS A 32 -23.26 -6.52 -5.25
CA LYS A 32 -23.20 -5.79 -3.99
C LYS A 32 -22.19 -6.38 -3.00
N MET A 33 -22.15 -7.70 -2.88
CA MET A 33 -21.17 -8.38 -2.03
C MET A 33 -19.74 -8.14 -2.51
N MET A 34 -19.52 -8.12 -3.82
CA MET A 34 -18.23 -7.83 -4.42
C MET A 34 -17.76 -6.41 -4.10
N ARG A 35 -18.60 -5.40 -4.28
CA ARG A 35 -18.32 -3.99 -3.94
C ARG A 35 -17.98 -3.82 -2.45
N LEU A 36 -18.73 -4.49 -1.57
CA LEU A 36 -18.44 -4.52 -0.14
C LEU A 36 -17.08 -5.18 0.16
N SER A 37 -16.73 -6.24 -0.57
CA SER A 37 -15.41 -6.89 -0.47
C SER A 37 -14.28 -5.95 -0.86
N VAL A 38 -14.41 -5.24 -1.99
CA VAL A 38 -13.46 -4.20 -2.42
C VAL A 38 -13.30 -3.13 -1.35
N LYS A 39 -14.41 -2.57 -0.87
CA LYS A 39 -14.43 -1.53 0.18
C LYS A 39 -13.75 -2.00 1.46
N SER A 40 -14.05 -3.21 1.92
CA SER A 40 -13.47 -3.79 3.13
C SER A 40 -11.97 -4.05 2.96
N LYS A 41 -11.56 -4.71 1.88
CA LYS A 41 -10.16 -5.06 1.63
C LYS A 41 -9.27 -3.83 1.38
N MET A 42 -9.78 -2.77 0.76
CA MET A 42 -9.04 -1.53 0.54
C MET A 42 -9.02 -0.60 1.77
N SER A 43 -9.94 -0.78 2.71
CA SER A 43 -10.04 0.06 3.90
C SER A 43 -8.78 0.02 4.77
N TRP A 44 -8.12 -1.15 4.92
CA TRP A 44 -6.89 -1.24 5.71
C TRP A 44 -5.72 -0.51 5.05
N ILE A 45 -5.65 -0.50 3.72
CA ILE A 45 -4.64 0.22 2.95
C ILE A 45 -4.78 1.73 3.18
N ARG A 46 -6.03 2.26 3.13
CA ARG A 46 -6.29 3.67 3.48
C ARG A 46 -5.86 4.02 4.90
N LYS A 47 -6.21 3.16 5.88
CA LYS A 47 -5.80 3.37 7.28
C LYS A 47 -4.28 3.38 7.43
N PHE A 48 -3.58 2.52 6.70
CA PHE A 48 -2.12 2.48 6.69
C PHE A 48 -1.53 3.80 6.18
N VAL A 49 -2.01 4.31 5.05
CA VAL A 49 -1.56 5.60 4.48
C VAL A 49 -1.83 6.76 5.45
N TYR A 50 -2.99 6.81 6.09
CA TYR A 50 -3.26 7.85 7.11
C TYR A 50 -2.33 7.71 8.34
N CYS A 51 -2.02 6.49 8.75
CA CYS A 51 -1.06 6.25 9.83
C CYS A 51 0.34 6.72 9.44
N GLU A 52 0.75 6.56 8.20
CA GLU A 52 2.02 7.06 7.66
C GLU A 52 2.12 8.59 7.79
N PHE A 53 1.08 9.32 7.37
CA PHE A 53 1.03 10.78 7.58
C PHE A 53 1.13 11.19 9.06
N LEU A 54 0.50 10.44 9.96
CA LEU A 54 0.56 10.70 11.39
C LEU A 54 1.97 10.45 11.96
N LEU A 55 2.70 9.48 11.38
CA LEU A 55 4.05 9.12 11.81
C LEU A 55 5.14 10.06 11.27
N LEU A 56 4.87 10.83 10.20
CA LEU A 56 5.86 11.76 9.61
C LEU A 56 6.49 12.73 10.63
N PRO A 57 5.73 13.47 11.44
CA PRO A 57 6.33 14.39 12.40
C PRO A 57 7.16 13.66 13.47
N PHE A 58 6.73 12.45 13.86
CA PHE A 58 7.50 11.62 14.79
C PHE A 58 8.82 11.14 14.17
N ALA A 59 8.79 10.68 12.91
CA ALA A 59 9.99 10.31 12.17
C ALA A 59 10.96 11.49 12.03
N ALA A 60 10.45 12.69 11.74
CA ALA A 60 11.27 13.91 11.69
C ALA A 60 11.97 14.22 13.01
N LEU A 61 11.28 14.08 14.15
CA LEU A 61 11.85 14.30 15.48
C LEU A 61 12.93 13.26 15.82
N VAL A 62 12.67 11.99 15.57
CA VAL A 62 13.65 10.91 15.80
C VAL A 62 14.90 11.15 14.95
N TRP A 63 14.71 11.48 13.67
CA TRP A 63 15.83 11.74 12.77
C TRP A 63 16.60 13.00 13.14
N TYR A 64 15.93 14.01 13.64
CA TYR A 64 16.61 15.18 14.20
C TYR A 64 17.50 14.81 15.38
N GLY A 65 17.05 13.91 16.27
CA GLY A 65 17.87 13.38 17.35
C GLY A 65 19.12 12.64 16.83
N ILE A 66 18.98 11.80 15.81
CA ILE A 66 20.10 11.12 15.16
C ILE A 66 21.07 12.13 14.52
N LYS A 67 20.50 13.15 13.83
CA LYS A 67 21.30 14.24 13.22
C LYS A 67 22.15 14.97 14.27
N VAL A 68 21.57 15.31 15.40
CA VAL A 68 22.29 16.01 16.48
C VAL A 68 23.36 15.11 17.10
N PHE A 69 23.05 13.84 17.33
CA PHE A 69 23.95 12.89 17.98
C PHE A 69 25.16 12.53 17.10
N PHE A 70 24.98 12.36 15.79
CA PHE A 70 26.03 12.00 14.85
C PHE A 70 26.57 13.19 14.04
N ASP A 71 26.17 14.41 14.40
CA ASP A 71 26.53 15.66 13.69
C ASP A 71 26.37 15.58 12.16
N LEU A 72 25.26 14.95 11.73
CA LEU A 72 24.95 14.82 10.30
C LEU A 72 24.71 16.19 9.66
N SER A 73 25.03 16.29 8.37
CA SER A 73 24.81 17.53 7.61
C SER A 73 23.33 17.93 7.54
N TRP A 74 23.06 19.23 7.52
CA TRP A 74 21.70 19.73 7.29
C TRP A 74 21.12 19.30 5.94
N ALA A 75 21.99 19.09 4.95
CA ALA A 75 21.59 18.58 3.64
C ALA A 75 21.04 17.16 3.75
N ASN A 76 21.70 16.28 4.49
CA ASN A 76 21.25 14.91 4.76
C ASN A 76 19.86 14.90 5.40
N TYR A 77 19.68 15.70 6.46
CA TYR A 77 18.40 15.83 7.16
C TYR A 77 17.28 16.36 6.24
N ALA A 78 17.56 17.41 5.45
CA ALA A 78 16.60 18.00 4.53
C ALA A 78 16.17 17.02 3.43
N ILE A 79 17.12 16.27 2.85
CA ILE A 79 16.82 15.26 1.82
C ILE A 79 15.93 14.16 2.38
N MET A 80 16.19 13.71 3.62
CA MET A 80 15.31 12.73 4.29
C MET A 80 13.88 13.24 4.42
N LEU A 81 13.69 14.47 4.90
CA LEU A 81 12.37 15.07 5.04
C LEU A 81 11.65 15.16 3.70
N VAL A 82 12.36 15.62 2.66
CA VAL A 82 11.79 15.71 1.30
C VAL A 82 11.40 14.33 0.77
N MET A 83 12.24 13.33 0.94
CA MET A 83 11.94 11.95 0.53
C MET A 83 10.71 11.41 1.25
N CYS A 84 10.62 11.55 2.57
CA CYS A 84 9.46 11.10 3.34
C CYS A 84 8.16 11.81 2.91
N ILE A 85 8.21 13.12 2.63
CA ILE A 85 7.03 13.86 2.16
C ILE A 85 6.62 13.39 0.76
N ILE A 86 7.58 13.21 -0.15
CA ILE A 86 7.30 12.74 -1.51
C ILE A 86 6.67 11.34 -1.44
N ASP A 87 7.23 10.42 -0.65
CA ASP A 87 6.73 9.05 -0.50
C ASP A 87 5.30 9.04 0.04
N ALA A 88 5.02 9.75 1.12
CA ALA A 88 3.69 9.84 1.71
C ALA A 88 2.66 10.48 0.76
N VAL A 89 3.01 11.55 0.04
CA VAL A 89 2.12 12.17 -0.95
C VAL A 89 1.85 11.23 -2.12
N TRP A 90 2.87 10.48 -2.56
CA TRP A 90 2.75 9.52 -3.64
C TRP A 90 1.87 8.33 -3.23
N ASP A 91 2.09 7.81 -2.02
CA ASP A 91 1.27 6.73 -1.45
C ASP A 91 -0.19 7.16 -1.27
N TYR A 92 -0.44 8.38 -0.83
CA TYR A 92 -1.78 8.94 -0.78
C TYR A 92 -2.45 9.00 -2.16
N ARG A 93 -1.73 9.50 -3.18
CA ARG A 93 -2.27 9.59 -4.55
C ARG A 93 -2.61 8.22 -5.12
N ILE A 94 -1.73 7.23 -4.93
CA ILE A 94 -1.95 5.88 -5.45
C ILE A 94 -3.07 5.16 -4.70
N ASN A 95 -3.05 5.19 -3.37
CA ASN A 95 -3.87 4.29 -2.56
C ASN A 95 -5.18 4.91 -2.04
N VAL A 96 -5.29 6.24 -2.03
CA VAL A 96 -6.47 6.93 -1.52
C VAL A 96 -7.18 7.71 -2.62
N ALA A 97 -6.45 8.56 -3.36
CA ALA A 97 -7.06 9.44 -4.35
C ALA A 97 -7.48 8.71 -5.64
N SER A 98 -6.80 7.62 -6.01
CA SER A 98 -7.09 6.87 -7.25
C SER A 98 -8.39 6.07 -7.17
N LEU A 99 -8.80 5.62 -5.98
CA LEU A 99 -10.01 4.84 -5.75
C LEU A 99 -10.86 5.47 -4.65
N ASP A 100 -11.91 6.17 -5.06
CA ASP A 100 -12.90 6.71 -4.12
C ASP A 100 -13.81 5.58 -3.63
N LEU A 101 -13.54 5.07 -2.42
CA LEU A 101 -14.30 3.96 -1.84
C LEU A 101 -15.75 4.31 -1.50
N GLU A 102 -16.10 5.59 -1.43
CA GLU A 102 -17.48 6.02 -1.20
C GLU A 102 -18.31 5.90 -2.48
N LYS A 103 -17.65 6.12 -3.63
CA LYS A 103 -18.28 6.04 -4.96
C LYS A 103 -18.15 4.66 -5.63
N VAL A 104 -17.48 3.68 -5.00
CA VAL A 104 -17.37 2.32 -5.55
C VAL A 104 -18.76 1.67 -5.75
N GLU A 105 -19.77 2.08 -4.97
CA GLU A 105 -21.15 1.60 -5.13
C GLU A 105 -21.78 2.06 -6.44
N ASP A 106 -21.38 3.22 -6.99
CA ASP A 106 -21.94 3.83 -8.21
C ASP A 106 -21.08 3.55 -9.47
N HIS A 107 -19.83 3.05 -9.31
CA HIS A 107 -18.93 2.82 -10.41
C HIS A 107 -19.14 1.44 -11.05
N ASN A 108 -18.93 1.37 -12.37
CA ASN A 108 -18.91 0.09 -13.08
C ASN A 108 -17.72 -0.77 -12.61
N LEU A 109 -17.91 -2.09 -12.47
CA LEU A 109 -16.87 -3.03 -12.07
C LEU A 109 -15.65 -2.99 -12.99
N THR A 110 -15.86 -2.78 -14.30
CA THR A 110 -14.79 -2.61 -15.30
C THR A 110 -13.90 -1.40 -14.98
N ASP A 111 -14.50 -0.26 -14.61
CA ASP A 111 -13.75 0.96 -14.21
C ASP A 111 -12.96 0.72 -12.91
N THR A 112 -13.57 0.01 -11.96
CA THR A 112 -12.89 -0.40 -10.72
C THR A 112 -11.69 -1.32 -10.99
N LEU A 113 -11.85 -2.27 -11.91
CA LEU A 113 -10.80 -3.17 -12.35
C LEU A 113 -9.62 -2.39 -12.97
N GLN A 114 -9.91 -1.47 -13.89
CA GLN A 114 -8.89 -0.63 -14.52
C GLN A 114 -8.12 0.22 -13.50
N LYS A 115 -8.82 0.79 -12.51
CA LYS A 115 -8.20 1.53 -11.41
C LYS A 115 -7.28 0.64 -10.57
N LEU A 116 -7.70 -0.58 -10.23
CA LEU A 116 -6.88 -1.54 -9.48
C LEU A 116 -5.60 -1.92 -10.24
N TYR A 117 -5.68 -2.12 -11.57
CA TYR A 117 -4.49 -2.35 -12.41
C TYR A 117 -3.56 -1.15 -12.41
N THR A 118 -4.09 0.05 -12.58
CA THR A 118 -3.30 1.28 -12.55
C THR A 118 -2.60 1.47 -11.21
N MET A 119 -3.30 1.21 -10.10
CA MET A 119 -2.71 1.25 -8.74
C MET A 119 -1.58 0.25 -8.60
N LYS A 120 -1.75 -0.98 -9.12
CA LYS A 120 -0.71 -2.02 -9.10
C LYS A 120 0.55 -1.57 -9.83
N LEU A 121 0.40 -1.05 -11.04
CA LEU A 121 1.52 -0.56 -11.86
C LEU A 121 2.22 0.64 -11.21
N MET A 122 1.46 1.63 -10.75
CA MET A 122 2.02 2.82 -10.09
C MET A 122 2.79 2.46 -8.83
N ARG A 123 2.26 1.55 -8.00
CA ARG A 123 2.91 1.07 -6.79
C ARG A 123 4.22 0.32 -7.09
N THR A 124 4.21 -0.53 -8.11
CA THR A 124 5.40 -1.26 -8.54
C THR A 124 6.47 -0.29 -9.05
N ASN A 125 6.08 0.68 -9.88
CA ASN A 125 7.01 1.68 -10.40
C ASN A 125 7.59 2.57 -9.30
N SER A 126 6.74 3.02 -8.35
CA SER A 126 7.18 3.79 -7.18
C SER A 126 8.23 3.01 -6.37
N PHE A 127 7.98 1.74 -6.08
CA PHE A 127 8.91 0.89 -5.34
C PHE A 127 10.27 0.78 -6.03
N PHE A 128 10.30 0.57 -7.35
CA PHE A 128 11.54 0.46 -8.12
C PHE A 128 12.33 1.77 -8.23
N ILE A 129 11.67 2.92 -8.10
CA ILE A 129 12.32 4.23 -8.09
C ILE A 129 12.80 4.60 -6.68
N MET A 130 11.93 4.46 -5.68
CA MET A 130 12.22 4.92 -4.32
C MET A 130 13.23 4.04 -3.59
N MET A 131 13.25 2.71 -3.84
CA MET A 131 14.20 1.81 -3.17
C MET A 131 15.67 2.10 -3.49
N PRO A 132 16.10 2.25 -4.75
CA PRO A 132 17.48 2.63 -5.03
C PRO A 132 17.86 4.01 -4.45
N LEU A 133 16.94 4.97 -4.51
CA LEU A 133 17.16 6.31 -3.95
C LEU A 133 17.36 6.26 -2.43
N LEU A 134 16.54 5.48 -1.73
CA LEU A 134 16.67 5.22 -0.30
C LEU A 134 18.03 4.57 0.03
N ILE A 135 18.44 3.58 -0.73
CA ILE A 135 19.73 2.89 -0.50
C ILE A 135 20.90 3.87 -0.68
N LEU A 136 20.89 4.69 -1.73
CA LEU A 136 21.93 5.71 -1.95
C LEU A 136 22.01 6.71 -0.80
N TRP A 137 20.86 7.19 -0.34
CA TRP A 137 20.78 8.10 0.80
C TRP A 137 21.26 7.44 2.10
N LEU A 138 20.89 6.17 2.36
CA LEU A 138 21.37 5.42 3.52
C LEU A 138 22.89 5.19 3.48
N MET A 139 23.45 4.93 2.29
CA MET A 139 24.92 4.83 2.13
C MET A 139 25.61 6.14 2.47
N TRP A 140 25.10 7.27 1.96
CA TRP A 140 25.64 8.57 2.30
C TRP A 140 25.57 8.85 3.80
N THR A 141 24.41 8.63 4.43
CA THR A 141 24.23 8.76 5.87
C THR A 141 25.22 7.87 6.65
N GLY A 142 25.39 6.63 6.24
CA GLY A 142 26.34 5.72 6.87
C GLY A 142 27.80 6.20 6.80
N ILE A 143 28.19 6.84 5.69
CA ILE A 143 29.51 7.45 5.53
C ILE A 143 29.70 8.63 6.49
N GLU A 144 28.72 9.54 6.58
CA GLU A 144 28.77 10.67 7.51
C GLU A 144 28.86 10.19 8.97
N MET A 145 28.03 9.21 9.36
CA MET A 145 28.07 8.62 10.70
C MET A 145 29.43 7.99 11.02
N TRP A 146 30.00 7.24 10.07
CA TRP A 146 31.30 6.60 10.23
C TRP A 146 32.42 7.62 10.40
N GLN A 147 32.43 8.71 9.63
CA GLN A 147 33.41 9.79 9.75
C GLN A 147 33.32 10.48 11.12
N HIS A 148 32.10 10.70 11.62
CA HIS A 148 31.90 11.30 12.94
C HIS A 148 32.41 10.39 14.07
N ILE A 149 32.15 9.08 14.00
CA ILE A 149 32.64 8.10 14.97
C ILE A 149 34.19 8.08 14.99
N GLY A 150 34.82 8.14 13.81
CA GLY A 150 36.28 8.21 13.70
C GLY A 150 36.85 9.45 14.37
N ALA A 151 36.20 10.61 14.22
CA ALA A 151 36.64 11.86 14.85
C ALA A 151 36.48 11.85 16.39
N ILE A 152 35.42 11.22 16.91
CA ILE A 152 35.21 11.06 18.37
C ILE A 152 36.22 10.09 18.97
N SER A 153 36.55 9.00 18.29
CA SER A 153 37.39 7.91 18.82
C SER A 153 38.78 8.36 19.23
N ASP A 154 39.29 9.46 18.68
CA ASP A 154 40.64 9.94 18.93
C ASP A 154 40.77 10.87 20.18
N ASN A 155 39.61 11.43 20.64
CA ASN A 155 39.66 12.54 21.63
C ASN A 155 38.70 12.42 22.83
N ASP A 156 37.78 11.44 22.88
CA ASP A 156 36.68 11.38 23.83
C ASP A 156 36.72 10.17 24.79
N ASP A 157 35.90 10.26 25.85
CA ASP A 157 35.72 9.21 26.84
C ASP A 157 35.21 7.88 26.18
N ILE A 158 35.76 6.77 26.64
CA ILE A 158 35.38 5.40 26.20
C ILE A 158 33.88 5.18 26.17
N LEU A 159 33.15 5.81 27.10
CA LEU A 159 31.67 5.68 27.16
C LEU A 159 31.01 6.31 25.94
N ILE A 160 31.44 7.52 25.53
CA ILE A 160 30.86 8.21 24.35
C ILE A 160 31.15 7.42 23.08
N VAL A 161 32.34 6.91 22.93
CA VAL A 161 32.77 6.06 21.83
C VAL A 161 31.92 4.77 21.76
N ALA A 162 31.71 4.11 22.90
CA ALA A 162 30.91 2.89 22.97
C ALA A 162 29.43 3.16 22.61
N VAL A 163 28.86 4.27 23.05
CA VAL A 163 27.48 4.68 22.70
C VAL A 163 27.36 5.00 21.21
N ALA A 164 28.36 5.67 20.61
CA ALA A 164 28.38 5.98 19.19
C ALA A 164 28.42 4.71 18.31
N TYR A 165 29.32 3.76 18.63
CA TYR A 165 29.34 2.46 17.94
C TYR A 165 28.05 1.66 18.15
N GLY A 166 27.51 1.64 19.36
CA GLY A 166 26.23 0.99 19.66
C GLY A 166 25.05 1.61 18.89
N GLY A 167 25.00 2.92 18.81
CA GLY A 167 24.01 3.67 18.03
C GLY A 167 24.12 3.37 16.53
N PHE A 168 25.34 3.35 15.98
CA PHE A 168 25.58 2.99 14.58
C PHE A 168 25.14 1.56 14.26
N ALA A 169 25.52 0.60 15.11
CA ALA A 169 25.09 -0.80 14.95
C ALA A 169 23.56 -0.93 15.04
N GLY A 170 22.91 -0.20 15.97
CA GLY A 170 21.45 -0.12 16.09
C GLY A 170 20.79 0.43 14.83
N CYS A 171 21.36 1.48 14.22
CA CYS A 171 20.88 2.01 12.95
C CYS A 171 20.97 0.98 11.81
N ILE A 172 22.06 0.23 11.71
CA ILE A 172 22.21 -0.83 10.71
C ILE A 172 21.12 -1.89 10.89
N ILE A 173 20.91 -2.38 12.10
CA ILE A 173 19.87 -3.36 12.40
C ILE A 173 18.48 -2.79 12.06
N GLY A 174 18.24 -1.53 12.44
CA GLY A 174 16.99 -0.83 12.14
C GLY A 174 16.70 -0.72 10.64
N VAL A 175 17.73 -0.47 9.83
CA VAL A 175 17.62 -0.45 8.35
C VAL A 175 17.21 -1.83 7.81
N PHE A 176 17.85 -2.91 8.24
CA PHE A 176 17.47 -4.26 7.79
C PHE A 176 16.04 -4.62 8.19
N VAL A 177 15.62 -4.31 9.42
CA VAL A 177 14.24 -4.52 9.88
C VAL A 177 13.27 -3.66 9.07
N GLY A 178 13.59 -2.39 8.81
CA GLY A 178 12.77 -1.47 8.04
C GLY A 178 12.57 -1.95 6.59
N ILE A 179 13.62 -2.39 5.91
CA ILE A 179 13.56 -2.95 4.56
C ILE A 179 12.68 -4.22 4.55
N PHE A 180 12.88 -5.12 5.51
CA PHE A 180 12.08 -6.35 5.60
C PHE A 180 10.59 -6.05 5.79
N VAL A 181 10.25 -5.14 6.70
CA VAL A 181 8.86 -4.72 6.96
C VAL A 181 8.27 -4.05 5.71
N SER A 182 9.00 -3.16 5.05
CA SER A 182 8.55 -2.49 3.81
C SER A 182 8.23 -3.48 2.70
N ILE A 183 9.12 -4.45 2.46
CA ILE A 183 8.88 -5.52 1.47
C ILE A 183 7.66 -6.35 1.85
N HIS A 184 7.48 -6.68 3.13
CA HIS A 184 6.34 -7.46 3.61
C HIS A 184 5.02 -6.72 3.38
N ILE A 185 4.96 -5.43 3.74
CA ILE A 185 3.78 -4.57 3.53
C ILE A 185 3.48 -4.44 2.03
N TYR A 186 4.49 -4.15 1.22
CA TYR A 186 4.36 -4.07 -0.23
C TYR A 186 3.76 -5.35 -0.83
N ARG A 187 4.30 -6.52 -0.48
CA ARG A 187 3.80 -7.83 -0.94
C ARG A 187 2.35 -8.06 -0.50
N LYS A 188 2.00 -7.71 0.74
CA LYS A 188 0.64 -7.83 1.26
C LYS A 188 -0.34 -6.94 0.52
N MET A 189 0.04 -5.69 0.21
CA MET A 189 -0.77 -4.76 -0.59
C MET A 189 -0.98 -5.28 -2.01
N GLN A 190 0.07 -5.76 -2.68
CA GLN A 190 -0.02 -6.32 -4.02
C GLN A 190 -0.90 -7.57 -4.05
N HIS A 191 -0.71 -8.48 -3.11
CA HIS A 191 -1.52 -9.68 -3.01
C HIS A 191 -3.02 -9.37 -2.77
N THR A 192 -3.33 -8.35 -1.96
CA THR A 192 -4.71 -7.90 -1.75
C THR A 192 -5.30 -7.38 -3.06
N ASN A 193 -4.52 -6.63 -3.83
CA ASN A 193 -4.94 -6.08 -5.12
C ASN A 193 -5.15 -7.19 -6.16
N ASP A 194 -4.23 -8.17 -6.24
CA ASP A 194 -4.33 -9.30 -7.16
C ASP A 194 -5.56 -10.15 -6.89
N ARG A 195 -5.85 -10.44 -5.61
CA ARG A 195 -7.07 -11.16 -5.24
C ARG A 195 -8.35 -10.41 -5.60
N LEU A 196 -8.35 -9.08 -5.51
CA LEU A 196 -9.51 -8.27 -5.92
C LEU A 196 -9.69 -8.29 -7.44
N ILE A 197 -8.60 -8.16 -8.19
CA ILE A 197 -8.61 -8.25 -9.66
C ILE A 197 -9.14 -9.61 -10.12
N GLU A 198 -8.67 -10.70 -9.51
CA GLU A 198 -9.10 -12.06 -9.83
C GLU A 198 -10.60 -12.25 -9.53
N GLN A 199 -11.06 -11.82 -8.36
CA GLN A 199 -12.46 -11.89 -7.98
C GLN A 199 -13.38 -11.10 -8.92
N ILE A 200 -12.95 -9.92 -9.41
CA ILE A 200 -13.75 -9.13 -10.36
C ILE A 200 -13.79 -9.81 -11.73
N LYS A 201 -12.70 -10.42 -12.19
CA LYS A 201 -12.64 -11.14 -13.47
C LYS A 201 -13.51 -12.39 -13.55
N GLU A 202 -13.82 -12.99 -12.42
CA GLU A 202 -14.73 -14.16 -12.36
C GLU A 202 -16.19 -13.77 -12.61
N PHE A 203 -16.50 -12.47 -12.69
CA PHE A 203 -17.84 -12.00 -13.04
C PHE A 203 -18.05 -11.98 -14.56
N PRO A 204 -19.15 -12.55 -15.08
CA PRO A 204 -19.39 -12.72 -16.53
C PRO A 204 -19.57 -11.43 -17.33
N ASP A 205 -19.75 -10.28 -16.67
CA ASP A 205 -20.01 -8.98 -17.32
C ASP A 205 -18.75 -8.12 -17.52
N VAL A 206 -17.54 -8.65 -17.33
CA VAL A 206 -16.28 -7.89 -17.35
C VAL A 206 -15.43 -8.17 -18.60
N ASP A 207 -15.96 -8.91 -19.60
CA ASP A 207 -15.32 -9.15 -20.89
C ASP A 207 -15.47 -7.99 -21.88
#